data_e76b8d89ea85aace58dba5baf52c18fd
#
_entry.id   e76b8d89ea85aace58dba5baf52c18fd
#
_cell.length_a   1.000
_cell.length_b   1.000
_cell.length_c   1.000
_cell.angle_alpha   90.00
_cell.angle_beta   90.00
_cell.angle_gamma   90.00
#
_symmetry.space_group_name_H-M   'P 1'
#
loop_
_entity.id
_entity.type
_entity.pdbx_description
1 polymer ?
#
loop_
_entity_poly.entity_id
_entity_poly.type
_entity_poly.pdbx_seq_one_letter_code
_entity_poly.pdbx_strand_id
1 'polypeptide(L)'
;HFNVIDTFDTHKNIPMHLTTVDKIAKENHHLAIISIGWDPGVFSLFRLLGNVFLPKGNDYTFWGKGVSQGHSDAIRRIPGVKDAKQYTCPIQKALESVRNGKSPVLTTREKHTRECFVVLKENADAAQIEKQIKNMPNYFDEYETTIHFISQEEFNKNHQGLAHGGFVFRTGTTGINKQHHQIMELQLTLDSNPEFTAHVAIAYARALMKLNKEGVTGCKTIFDIAPSYLSPVSKEELIKDLL
;
A
#
# COMPACT_ATOMS: atom_id res chain seq x y z
N HIS A 1 -0.07 -4.42 28.25
CA HIS A 1 -1.00 -3.63 29.06
C HIS A 1 -2.17 -3.03 28.26
N PHE A 2 -2.16 -3.14 26.90
CA PHE A 2 -3.17 -2.52 26.06
C PHE A 2 -3.52 -3.41 24.87
N ASN A 3 -4.75 -3.26 24.36
CA ASN A 3 -5.10 -3.71 23.02
C ASN A 3 -4.44 -2.77 22.01
N VAL A 4 -3.99 -3.29 20.86
CA VAL A 4 -3.13 -2.56 19.94
C VAL A 4 -3.63 -2.68 18.50
N ILE A 5 -3.50 -1.61 17.74
CA ILE A 5 -3.50 -1.67 16.27
C ILE A 5 -2.16 -1.12 15.76
N ASP A 6 -1.67 -1.68 14.66
CA ASP A 6 -0.47 -1.17 14.00
C ASP A 6 -0.64 -1.07 12.48
N THR A 7 0.26 -0.31 11.88
CA THR A 7 0.34 -0.12 10.42
C THR A 7 1.62 -0.72 9.85
N PHE A 8 2.10 -1.83 10.41
CA PHE A 8 3.31 -2.51 9.96
C PHE A 8 3.19 -2.93 8.48
N ASP A 9 4.11 -2.47 7.63
CA ASP A 9 4.02 -2.54 6.18
C ASP A 9 5.16 -3.31 5.48
N THR A 10 6.08 -3.89 6.24
CA THR A 10 7.13 -4.72 5.67
C THR A 10 6.57 -6.09 5.26
N HIS A 11 5.95 -6.15 4.10
CA HIS A 11 5.15 -7.30 3.61
C HIS A 11 5.78 -8.66 3.87
N LYS A 12 7.07 -8.84 3.55
CA LYS A 12 7.79 -10.11 3.75
C LYS A 12 7.87 -10.57 5.21
N ASN A 13 7.76 -9.63 6.16
CA ASN A 13 7.89 -9.89 7.59
C ASN A 13 6.54 -9.99 8.31
N ILE A 14 5.42 -9.72 7.65
CA ILE A 14 4.08 -9.78 8.26
C ILE A 14 3.77 -11.15 8.89
N PRO A 15 4.09 -12.31 8.26
CA PRO A 15 3.83 -13.61 8.89
C PRO A 15 4.58 -13.81 10.22
N MET A 16 5.82 -13.38 10.30
CA MET A 16 6.62 -13.45 11.53
C MET A 16 6.09 -12.47 12.57
N HIS A 17 5.74 -11.25 12.17
CA HIS A 17 5.15 -10.23 13.04
C HIS A 17 3.83 -10.72 13.64
N LEU A 18 2.94 -11.29 12.82
CA LEU A 18 1.69 -11.92 13.27
C LEU A 18 1.93 -12.97 14.36
N THR A 19 2.84 -13.92 14.11
CA THR A 19 3.14 -15.00 15.07
C THR A 19 3.65 -14.46 16.40
N THR A 20 4.55 -13.47 16.35
CA THR A 20 5.15 -12.86 17.54
C THR A 20 4.11 -12.10 18.35
N VAL A 21 3.30 -11.25 17.69
CA VAL A 21 2.27 -10.45 18.34
C VAL A 21 1.15 -11.32 18.89
N ASP A 22 0.72 -12.35 18.16
CA ASP A 22 -0.34 -13.28 18.60
C ASP A 22 0.02 -13.99 19.90
N LYS A 23 1.26 -14.50 19.99
CA LYS A 23 1.76 -15.13 21.21
C LYS A 23 1.67 -14.19 22.41
N ILE A 24 2.24 -12.99 22.28
CA ILE A 24 2.28 -12.00 23.37
C ILE A 24 0.87 -11.54 23.75
N ALA A 25 0.01 -11.29 22.75
CA ALA A 25 -1.36 -10.85 22.98
C ALA A 25 -2.19 -11.92 23.74
N LYS A 26 -2.08 -13.21 23.37
CA LYS A 26 -2.73 -14.32 24.05
C LYS A 26 -2.25 -14.49 25.49
N GLU A 27 -0.95 -14.48 25.71
CA GLU A 27 -0.32 -14.62 27.03
C GLU A 27 -0.76 -13.52 28.00
N ASN A 28 -1.12 -12.35 27.49
CA ASN A 28 -1.54 -11.20 28.28
C ASN A 28 -3.04 -10.89 28.20
N HIS A 29 -3.85 -11.77 27.60
CA HIS A 29 -5.29 -11.60 27.41
C HIS A 29 -5.69 -10.29 26.70
N HIS A 30 -4.87 -9.86 25.74
CA HIS A 30 -5.11 -8.68 24.90
C HIS A 30 -5.46 -9.05 23.47
N LEU A 31 -6.01 -8.09 22.73
CA LEU A 31 -6.29 -8.16 21.31
C LEU A 31 -5.38 -7.21 20.54
N ALA A 32 -4.78 -7.70 19.48
CA ALA A 32 -4.02 -6.89 18.52
C ALA A 32 -4.65 -7.02 17.12
N ILE A 33 -4.64 -5.93 16.33
CA ILE A 33 -4.95 -5.96 14.90
C ILE A 33 -3.77 -5.32 14.17
N ILE A 34 -3.12 -6.07 13.29
CA ILE A 34 -1.86 -5.64 12.69
C ILE A 34 -1.98 -5.35 11.19
N SER A 35 -1.01 -4.60 10.69
CA SER A 35 -0.84 -4.31 9.25
C SER A 35 -2.06 -3.63 8.63
N ILE A 36 -2.61 -2.64 9.35
CA ILE A 36 -3.80 -1.90 8.97
C ILE A 36 -3.42 -0.64 8.22
N GLY A 37 -3.90 -0.54 7.00
CA GLY A 37 -3.68 0.60 6.13
C GLY A 37 -4.42 0.42 4.81
N TRP A 38 -3.96 1.09 3.78
CA TRP A 38 -4.53 0.87 2.46
C TRP A 38 -3.76 -0.22 1.67
N ASP A 39 -2.43 -0.34 1.86
CA ASP A 39 -1.60 -1.45 1.33
C ASP A 39 -0.32 -1.64 2.18
N PRO A 40 -0.29 -2.63 3.07
CA PRO A 40 -1.31 -3.67 3.32
C PRO A 40 -2.59 -3.09 3.94
N GLY A 41 -3.70 -3.78 3.69
CA GLY A 41 -5.01 -3.40 4.21
C GLY A 41 -6.10 -3.45 3.16
N VAL A 42 -6.64 -2.31 2.76
CA VAL A 42 -7.77 -2.21 1.79
C VAL A 42 -7.45 -2.94 0.48
N PHE A 43 -6.26 -2.74 -0.09
CA PHE A 43 -5.82 -3.46 -1.28
C PHE A 43 -5.66 -4.96 -1.05
N SER A 44 -5.20 -5.35 0.15
CA SER A 44 -5.07 -6.78 0.50
C SER A 44 -6.42 -7.47 0.54
N LEU A 45 -7.43 -6.82 1.13
CA LEU A 45 -8.79 -7.33 1.16
C LEU A 45 -9.37 -7.47 -0.25
N PHE A 46 -9.17 -6.48 -1.11
CA PHE A 46 -9.64 -6.54 -2.49
C PHE A 46 -8.95 -7.66 -3.29
N ARG A 47 -7.63 -7.87 -3.09
CA ARG A 47 -6.92 -9.03 -3.68
C ARG A 47 -7.50 -10.35 -3.20
N LEU A 48 -7.81 -10.49 -1.91
CA LEU A 48 -8.46 -11.69 -1.37
C LEU A 48 -9.82 -11.93 -2.05
N LEU A 49 -10.69 -10.92 -2.09
CA LEU A 49 -12.01 -11.04 -2.74
C LEU A 49 -11.88 -11.40 -4.23
N GLY A 50 -10.94 -10.77 -4.92
CA GLY A 50 -10.64 -11.09 -6.30
C GLY A 50 -10.24 -12.56 -6.49
N ASN A 51 -9.37 -13.08 -5.64
CA ASN A 51 -8.94 -14.47 -5.65
C ASN A 51 -10.07 -15.45 -5.35
N VAL A 52 -10.99 -15.09 -4.45
CA VAL A 52 -12.16 -15.91 -4.10
C VAL A 52 -13.17 -15.95 -5.23
N PHE A 53 -13.49 -14.80 -5.84
CA PHE A 53 -14.53 -14.71 -6.87
C PHE A 53 -14.04 -15.14 -8.25
N LEU A 54 -12.76 -14.93 -8.55
CA LEU A 54 -12.12 -15.32 -9.81
C LEU A 54 -10.88 -16.18 -9.54
N PRO A 55 -11.04 -17.44 -9.04
CA PRO A 55 -9.90 -18.26 -8.60
C PRO A 55 -8.91 -18.58 -9.73
N LYS A 56 -9.39 -18.60 -10.98
CA LYS A 56 -8.57 -18.79 -12.18
C LYS A 56 -8.29 -17.44 -12.83
N GLY A 57 -7.37 -16.67 -12.26
CA GLY A 57 -7.07 -15.32 -12.73
C GLY A 57 -5.71 -14.81 -12.27
N ASN A 58 -5.40 -13.57 -12.64
CA ASN A 58 -4.14 -12.90 -12.32
C ASN A 58 -4.41 -11.62 -11.54
N ASP A 59 -3.58 -11.36 -10.51
CA ASP A 59 -3.58 -10.13 -9.75
C ASP A 59 -2.55 -9.15 -10.29
N TYR A 60 -2.94 -7.89 -10.36
CA TYR A 60 -2.03 -6.79 -10.69
C TYR A 60 -2.21 -5.68 -9.67
N THR A 61 -1.10 -5.16 -9.17
CA THR A 61 -1.08 -3.96 -8.34
C THR A 61 -0.18 -2.92 -9.01
N PHE A 62 -0.73 -1.72 -9.21
CA PHE A 62 -0.01 -0.55 -9.69
C PHE A 62 -0.12 0.54 -8.63
N TRP A 63 1.00 0.93 -8.04
CA TRP A 63 1.07 2.02 -7.07
C TRP A 63 1.34 3.35 -7.76
N GLY A 64 0.69 4.39 -7.32
CA GLY A 64 0.96 5.77 -7.75
C GLY A 64 -0.11 6.35 -8.70
N LYS A 65 0.09 7.55 -9.23
CA LYS A 65 1.27 8.37 -8.93
C LYS A 65 1.25 8.79 -7.46
N GLY A 66 2.37 8.56 -6.73
CA GLY A 66 2.35 8.90 -5.32
C GLY A 66 3.72 8.86 -4.63
N VAL A 67 3.79 9.60 -3.53
CA VAL A 67 5.00 9.76 -2.72
C VAL A 67 5.27 8.49 -1.91
N SER A 68 6.42 7.87 -2.12
CA SER A 68 6.94 6.86 -1.20
C SER A 68 7.83 7.50 -0.14
N GLN A 69 7.37 7.50 1.11
CA GLN A 69 8.12 8.11 2.21
C GLN A 69 9.40 7.34 2.53
N GLY A 70 9.35 6.02 2.56
CA GLY A 70 10.51 5.18 2.82
C GLY A 70 11.62 5.35 1.78
N HIS A 71 11.26 5.43 0.48
CA HIS A 71 12.23 5.69 -0.58
C HIS A 71 12.78 7.12 -0.52
N SER A 72 11.93 8.10 -0.22
CA SER A 72 12.36 9.49 -0.02
C SER A 72 13.35 9.62 1.14
N ASP A 73 13.08 8.90 2.23
CA ASP A 73 13.97 8.88 3.40
C ASP A 73 15.32 8.21 3.09
N ALA A 74 15.31 7.11 2.33
CA ALA A 74 16.54 6.45 1.88
C ALA A 74 17.42 7.39 1.07
N ILE A 75 16.86 8.21 0.18
CA ILE A 75 17.61 9.22 -0.58
C ILE A 75 18.15 10.31 0.35
N ARG A 76 17.35 10.80 1.30
CA ARG A 76 17.79 11.85 2.25
C ARG A 76 18.98 11.44 3.13
N ARG A 77 19.17 10.14 3.33
CA ARG A 77 20.34 9.61 4.09
C ARG A 77 21.64 9.59 3.30
N ILE A 78 21.60 9.83 1.99
CA ILE A 78 22.83 9.89 1.17
C ILE A 78 23.62 11.15 1.53
N PRO A 79 24.93 11.06 1.85
CA PRO A 79 25.77 12.22 2.09
C PRO A 79 25.73 13.18 0.89
N GLY A 80 25.53 14.48 1.15
CA GLY A 80 25.39 15.49 0.10
C GLY A 80 23.95 15.79 -0.31
N VAL A 81 22.98 14.96 0.07
CA VAL A 81 21.56 15.27 -0.10
C VAL A 81 21.08 16.15 1.07
N LYS A 82 20.38 17.23 0.74
CA LYS A 82 19.72 18.12 1.70
C LYS A 82 18.27 17.75 1.91
N ASP A 83 17.53 17.50 0.84
CA ASP A 83 16.14 17.03 0.86
C ASP A 83 15.83 16.17 -0.37
N ALA A 84 14.80 15.34 -0.27
CA ALA A 84 14.37 14.50 -1.39
C ALA A 84 12.92 14.06 -1.29
N LYS A 85 12.28 13.94 -2.45
CA LYS A 85 10.96 13.33 -2.61
C LYS A 85 11.00 12.33 -3.77
N GLN A 86 10.51 11.13 -3.52
CA GLN A 86 10.39 10.10 -4.55
C GLN A 86 8.92 9.80 -4.84
N TYR A 87 8.60 9.73 -6.11
CA TYR A 87 7.28 9.36 -6.61
C TYR A 87 7.35 8.00 -7.33
N THR A 88 6.45 7.11 -6.97
CA THR A 88 6.17 5.89 -7.73
C THR A 88 5.15 6.23 -8.81
N CYS A 89 5.46 5.91 -10.06
CA CYS A 89 4.62 6.21 -11.21
C CYS A 89 4.25 4.91 -11.94
N PRO A 90 2.97 4.56 -12.07
CA PRO A 90 2.57 3.40 -12.85
C PRO A 90 2.82 3.66 -14.35
N ILE A 91 3.29 2.62 -15.05
CA ILE A 91 3.43 2.68 -16.50
C ILE A 91 2.06 2.53 -17.14
N GLN A 92 1.59 3.63 -17.72
CA GLN A 92 0.24 3.76 -18.25
C GLN A 92 -0.12 2.67 -19.26
N LYS A 93 0.80 2.34 -20.17
CA LYS A 93 0.62 1.27 -21.17
C LYS A 93 0.36 -0.11 -20.53
N ALA A 94 1.06 -0.42 -19.44
CA ALA A 94 0.87 -1.67 -18.72
C ALA A 94 -0.48 -1.70 -17.99
N LEU A 95 -0.80 -0.61 -17.31
CA LEU A 95 -2.08 -0.43 -16.60
C LEU A 95 -3.27 -0.57 -17.57
N GLU A 96 -3.26 0.13 -18.69
CA GLU A 96 -4.30 0.07 -19.70
C GLU A 96 -4.40 -1.33 -20.35
N SER A 97 -3.29 -2.01 -20.56
CA SER A 97 -3.28 -3.38 -21.07
C SER A 97 -4.08 -4.32 -20.14
N VAL A 98 -3.86 -4.21 -18.82
CA VAL A 98 -4.60 -5.00 -17.82
C VAL A 98 -6.07 -4.58 -17.78
N ARG A 99 -6.35 -3.28 -17.75
CA ARG A 99 -7.71 -2.72 -17.74
C ARG A 99 -8.53 -3.15 -18.95
N ASN A 100 -7.89 -3.35 -20.10
CA ASN A 100 -8.50 -3.87 -21.31
C ASN A 100 -8.61 -5.41 -21.36
N GLY A 101 -8.47 -6.09 -20.22
CA GLY A 101 -8.66 -7.53 -20.07
C GLY A 101 -7.48 -8.40 -20.51
N LYS A 102 -6.35 -7.80 -20.87
CA LYS A 102 -5.14 -8.58 -21.14
C LYS A 102 -4.53 -9.04 -19.83
N SER A 103 -3.89 -10.20 -19.86
CA SER A 103 -3.22 -10.79 -18.70
C SER A 103 -1.71 -10.92 -18.94
N PRO A 104 -0.98 -9.80 -19.12
CA PRO A 104 0.45 -9.83 -19.41
C PRO A 104 1.24 -10.32 -18.20
N VAL A 105 2.36 -10.99 -18.43
CA VAL A 105 3.39 -11.19 -17.41
C VAL A 105 4.23 -9.92 -17.37
N LEU A 106 4.26 -9.25 -16.21
CA LEU A 106 4.93 -7.96 -16.05
C LEU A 106 5.97 -8.05 -14.93
N THR A 107 7.17 -7.64 -15.25
CA THR A 107 8.23 -7.40 -14.26
C THR A 107 7.96 -6.13 -13.47
N THR A 108 8.70 -5.91 -12.38
CA THR A 108 8.66 -4.68 -11.58
C THR A 108 8.89 -3.45 -12.46
N ARG A 109 9.90 -3.49 -13.32
CA ARG A 109 10.30 -2.41 -14.24
C ARG A 109 9.24 -2.11 -15.31
N GLU A 110 8.47 -3.12 -15.71
CA GLU A 110 7.37 -2.93 -16.67
C GLU A 110 6.08 -2.40 -16.03
N LYS A 111 5.98 -2.43 -14.71
CA LYS A 111 4.82 -1.90 -13.98
C LYS A 111 5.01 -0.46 -13.52
N HIS A 112 6.21 -0.10 -13.09
CA HIS A 112 6.47 1.19 -12.43
C HIS A 112 7.79 1.80 -12.85
N THR A 113 7.80 3.14 -12.89
CA THR A 113 9.00 3.97 -12.89
C THR A 113 9.14 4.70 -11.55
N ARG A 114 10.33 5.22 -11.30
CA ARG A 114 10.63 6.07 -10.14
C ARG A 114 11.01 7.46 -10.62
N GLU A 115 10.45 8.48 -10.00
CA GLU A 115 10.73 9.88 -10.27
C GLU A 115 11.19 10.53 -8.95
N CYS A 116 12.42 11.04 -8.93
CA CYS A 116 13.04 11.57 -7.71
C CYS A 116 13.36 13.05 -7.90
N PHE A 117 12.95 13.88 -6.95
CA PHE A 117 13.28 15.29 -6.86
C PHE A 117 14.21 15.48 -5.67
N VAL A 118 15.43 15.93 -5.93
CA VAL A 118 16.53 15.93 -4.97
C VAL A 118 17.13 17.33 -4.84
N VAL A 119 17.23 17.81 -3.61
CA VAL A 119 17.94 19.05 -3.28
C VAL A 119 19.32 18.69 -2.76
N LEU A 120 20.35 19.24 -3.38
CA LEU A 120 21.73 19.00 -2.98
C LEU A 120 22.21 20.01 -1.91
N LYS A 121 23.14 19.59 -1.09
CA LYS A 121 23.98 20.50 -0.29
C LYS A 121 25.00 21.19 -1.17
N GLU A 122 25.55 22.29 -0.70
CA GLU A 122 26.67 22.98 -1.37
C GLU A 122 27.83 22.02 -1.61
N ASN A 123 28.43 22.12 -2.80
CA ASN A 123 29.58 21.31 -3.26
C ASN A 123 29.33 19.79 -3.30
N ALA A 124 28.07 19.33 -3.30
CA ALA A 124 27.77 17.92 -3.46
C ALA A 124 27.98 17.46 -4.93
N ASP A 125 28.51 16.24 -5.09
CA ASP A 125 28.70 15.63 -6.40
C ASP A 125 27.36 15.01 -6.89
N ALA A 126 26.67 15.73 -7.76
CA ALA A 126 25.39 15.30 -8.34
C ALA A 126 25.50 13.97 -9.09
N ALA A 127 26.57 13.75 -9.86
CA ALA A 127 26.74 12.52 -10.64
C ALA A 127 26.95 11.30 -9.73
N GLN A 128 27.72 11.46 -8.66
CA GLN A 128 27.92 10.41 -7.68
C GLN A 128 26.62 10.09 -6.95
N ILE A 129 25.84 11.10 -6.53
CA ILE A 129 24.55 10.92 -5.86
C ILE A 129 23.54 10.23 -6.78
N GLU A 130 23.43 10.65 -8.04
CA GLU A 130 22.59 9.99 -9.04
C GLU A 130 22.92 8.49 -9.16
N LYS A 131 24.22 8.17 -9.28
CA LYS A 131 24.67 6.78 -9.36
C LYS A 131 24.33 5.99 -8.10
N GLN A 132 24.48 6.58 -6.91
CA GLN A 132 24.12 5.92 -5.65
C GLN A 132 22.62 5.65 -5.54
N ILE A 133 21.79 6.59 -5.95
CA ILE A 133 20.33 6.39 -5.95
C ILE A 133 19.96 5.26 -6.91
N LYS A 134 20.36 5.34 -8.18
CA LYS A 134 19.98 4.35 -9.21
C LYS A 134 20.41 2.91 -8.88
N ASN A 135 21.51 2.74 -8.16
CA ASN A 135 22.05 1.42 -7.78
C ASN A 135 21.69 1.00 -6.35
N MET A 136 20.82 1.73 -5.66
CA MET A 136 20.45 1.40 -4.27
C MET A 136 19.63 0.11 -4.22
N PRO A 137 20.16 -0.95 -3.59
CA PRO A 137 19.50 -2.25 -3.54
C PRO A 137 18.15 -2.19 -2.81
N ASN A 138 17.18 -2.95 -3.30
CA ASN A 138 15.82 -3.03 -2.77
C ASN A 138 14.96 -1.77 -2.89
N TYR A 139 15.51 -0.67 -3.40
CA TYR A 139 14.80 0.60 -3.55
C TYR A 139 14.67 1.03 -5.00
N PHE A 140 15.79 1.04 -5.76
CA PHE A 140 15.83 1.66 -7.09
C PHE A 140 16.44 0.77 -8.17
N ASP A 141 17.27 -0.20 -7.83
CA ASP A 141 18.04 -1.04 -8.76
C ASP A 141 17.17 -1.86 -9.73
N GLU A 142 15.93 -2.18 -9.34
CA GLU A 142 14.97 -2.89 -10.19
C GLU A 142 14.07 -1.97 -11.03
N TYR A 143 14.25 -0.64 -10.97
CA TYR A 143 13.36 0.33 -11.61
C TYR A 143 14.06 1.21 -12.62
N GLU A 144 13.30 1.70 -13.60
CA GLU A 144 13.68 2.88 -14.37
C GLU A 144 13.50 4.10 -13.48
N THR A 145 14.62 4.79 -13.17
CA THR A 145 14.62 5.89 -12.21
C THR A 145 15.13 7.17 -12.88
N THR A 146 14.28 8.20 -12.87
CA THR A 146 14.63 9.57 -13.30
C THR A 146 14.91 10.42 -12.06
N ILE A 147 15.99 11.21 -12.10
CA ILE A 147 16.38 12.08 -11.00
C ILE A 147 16.45 13.52 -11.49
N HIS A 148 15.75 14.40 -10.78
CA HIS A 148 15.74 15.84 -11.01
C HIS A 148 16.43 16.52 -9.83
N PHE A 149 17.55 17.18 -10.10
CA PHE A 149 18.18 18.06 -9.10
C PHE A 149 17.52 19.42 -9.18
N ILE A 150 16.92 19.87 -8.08
CA ILE A 150 16.12 21.08 -8.02
C ILE A 150 16.54 21.98 -6.85
N SER A 151 16.13 23.25 -6.87
CA SER A 151 16.34 24.17 -5.77
C SER A 151 15.47 23.86 -4.56
N GLN A 152 15.88 24.34 -3.38
CA GLN A 152 15.05 24.21 -2.16
C GLN A 152 13.74 24.99 -2.31
N GLU A 153 13.73 26.09 -3.01
CA GLU A 153 12.53 26.90 -3.27
C GLU A 153 11.50 26.11 -4.10
N GLU A 154 11.96 25.52 -5.19
CA GLU A 154 11.13 24.67 -6.03
C GLU A 154 10.60 23.44 -5.26
N PHE A 155 11.46 22.79 -4.48
CA PHE A 155 11.06 21.67 -3.62
C PHE A 155 9.96 22.06 -2.63
N ASN A 156 10.14 23.20 -1.95
CA ASN A 156 9.16 23.69 -0.97
C ASN A 156 7.82 24.07 -1.63
N LYS A 157 7.87 24.59 -2.85
CA LYS A 157 6.67 24.98 -3.59
C LYS A 157 5.88 23.78 -4.13
N ASN A 158 6.58 22.77 -4.69
CA ASN A 158 5.95 21.76 -5.53
C ASN A 158 5.93 20.35 -4.92
N HIS A 159 6.73 20.07 -3.89
CA HIS A 159 6.96 18.70 -3.41
C HIS A 159 6.66 18.49 -1.92
N GLN A 160 5.78 19.30 -1.31
CA GLN A 160 5.39 19.13 0.10
C GLN A 160 4.24 18.13 0.30
N GLY A 161 3.41 17.93 -0.71
CA GLY A 161 2.27 17.03 -0.64
C GLY A 161 2.65 15.57 -0.38
N LEU A 162 1.69 14.81 0.16
CA LEU A 162 1.81 13.38 0.46
C LEU A 162 0.74 12.57 -0.28
N ALA A 163 0.35 13.04 -1.47
CA ALA A 163 -0.59 12.34 -2.33
C ALA A 163 -0.06 10.95 -2.72
N HIS A 164 -0.96 10.00 -2.78
CA HIS A 164 -0.66 8.63 -3.22
C HIS A 164 -1.90 7.96 -3.79
N GLY A 165 -1.86 6.65 -3.93
CA GLY A 165 -2.95 5.82 -4.41
C GLY A 165 -2.45 4.70 -5.30
N GLY A 166 -3.35 4.18 -6.11
CA GLY A 166 -3.01 3.11 -7.04
C GLY A 166 -4.22 2.30 -7.45
N PHE A 167 -3.93 1.17 -8.06
CA PHE A 167 -4.92 0.27 -8.64
C PHE A 167 -4.61 -1.17 -8.26
N VAL A 168 -5.66 -1.92 -7.94
CA VAL A 168 -5.61 -3.38 -7.87
C VAL A 168 -6.58 -3.94 -8.89
N PHE A 169 -6.09 -4.83 -9.71
CA PHE A 169 -6.90 -5.58 -10.66
C PHE A 169 -6.89 -7.06 -10.34
N ARG A 170 -8.01 -7.69 -10.55
CA ARG A 170 -8.13 -9.13 -10.73
C ARG A 170 -8.73 -9.38 -12.11
N THR A 171 -7.98 -10.02 -12.99
CA THR A 171 -8.49 -10.51 -14.29
C THR A 171 -8.70 -12.00 -14.20
N GLY A 172 -9.73 -12.52 -14.85
CA GLY A 172 -9.99 -13.96 -14.84
C GLY A 172 -11.04 -14.36 -15.87
N THR A 173 -11.31 -15.65 -15.94
CA THR A 173 -12.35 -16.18 -16.81
C THR A 173 -13.35 -17.01 -16.04
N THR A 174 -14.61 -16.98 -16.49
CA THR A 174 -15.69 -17.80 -15.98
C THR A 174 -16.34 -18.61 -17.13
N GLY A 175 -17.21 -19.56 -16.77
CA GLY A 175 -17.84 -20.49 -17.70
C GLY A 175 -17.01 -21.77 -17.89
N ILE A 176 -17.68 -22.84 -18.34
CA ILE A 176 -17.09 -24.18 -18.50
C ILE A 176 -15.90 -24.13 -19.46
N ASN A 177 -16.05 -23.39 -20.57
CA ASN A 177 -15.02 -23.24 -21.58
C ASN A 177 -14.21 -21.94 -21.45
N LYS A 178 -14.24 -21.27 -20.26
CA LYS A 178 -13.55 -19.99 -20.01
C LYS A 178 -13.94 -18.87 -20.99
N GLN A 179 -15.16 -18.90 -21.51
CA GLN A 179 -15.63 -18.01 -22.58
C GLN A 179 -15.94 -16.58 -22.12
N HIS A 180 -16.08 -16.36 -20.81
CA HIS A 180 -16.40 -15.03 -20.28
C HIS A 180 -15.18 -14.45 -19.57
N HIS A 181 -14.70 -13.31 -20.05
CA HIS A 181 -13.63 -12.54 -19.42
C HIS A 181 -14.20 -11.60 -18.35
N GLN A 182 -13.61 -11.61 -17.18
CA GLN A 182 -14.03 -10.81 -16.04
C GLN A 182 -12.87 -9.96 -15.54
N ILE A 183 -13.16 -8.74 -15.13
CA ILE A 183 -12.20 -7.82 -14.52
C ILE A 183 -12.85 -7.23 -13.29
N MET A 184 -12.12 -7.27 -12.18
CA MET A 184 -12.41 -6.47 -10.98
C MET A 184 -11.31 -5.42 -10.86
N GLU A 185 -11.69 -4.17 -10.62
CA GLU A 185 -10.76 -3.06 -10.43
C GLU A 185 -11.16 -2.30 -9.18
N LEU A 186 -10.16 -2.01 -8.34
CA LEU A 186 -10.26 -1.03 -7.26
C LEU A 186 -9.19 0.04 -7.49
N GLN A 187 -9.61 1.30 -7.48
CA GLN A 187 -8.73 2.46 -7.53
C GLN A 187 -8.83 3.24 -6.22
N LEU A 188 -7.69 3.67 -5.72
CA LEU A 188 -7.60 4.70 -4.68
C LEU A 188 -6.87 5.92 -5.23
N THR A 189 -7.44 7.10 -4.96
CA THR A 189 -6.82 8.40 -5.21
C THR A 189 -6.82 9.15 -3.89
N LEU A 190 -5.66 9.36 -3.32
CA LEU A 190 -5.46 9.89 -1.97
C LEU A 190 -4.70 11.20 -2.03
N ASP A 191 -5.31 12.31 -1.63
CA ASP A 191 -4.64 13.59 -1.49
C ASP A 191 -3.62 13.55 -0.34
N SER A 192 -3.92 12.77 0.70
CA SER A 192 -3.03 12.54 1.84
C SER A 192 -3.02 11.05 2.21
N ASN A 193 -1.92 10.38 1.91
CA ASN A 193 -1.69 9.00 2.31
C ASN A 193 -1.78 8.81 3.84
N PRO A 194 -1.10 9.60 4.69
CA PRO A 194 -1.17 9.39 6.12
C PRO A 194 -2.57 9.61 6.72
N GLU A 195 -3.34 10.58 6.21
CA GLU A 195 -4.70 10.80 6.69
C GLU A 195 -5.63 9.64 6.34
N PHE A 196 -5.59 9.15 5.11
CA PHE A 196 -6.39 7.98 4.74
C PHE A 196 -6.01 6.74 5.56
N THR A 197 -4.71 6.49 5.75
CA THR A 197 -4.23 5.40 6.61
C THR A 197 -4.75 5.55 8.05
N ALA A 198 -4.75 6.77 8.60
CA ALA A 198 -5.29 7.04 9.93
C ALA A 198 -6.80 6.76 9.99
N HIS A 199 -7.57 7.12 8.97
CA HIS A 199 -9.01 6.81 8.90
C HIS A 199 -9.28 5.30 8.85
N VAL A 200 -8.48 4.54 8.09
CA VAL A 200 -8.54 3.07 8.10
C VAL A 200 -8.23 2.55 9.50
N ALA A 201 -7.17 3.03 10.13
CA ALA A 201 -6.80 2.61 11.49
C ALA A 201 -7.91 2.91 12.52
N ILE A 202 -8.58 4.08 12.44
CA ILE A 202 -9.73 4.42 13.30
C ILE A 202 -10.89 3.45 13.10
N ALA A 203 -11.18 3.05 11.87
CA ALA A 203 -12.23 2.05 11.60
C ALA A 203 -11.89 0.70 12.26
N TYR A 204 -10.63 0.26 12.16
CA TYR A 204 -10.18 -0.98 12.81
C TYR A 204 -10.07 -0.85 14.32
N ALA A 205 -9.78 0.33 14.87
CA ALA A 205 -9.87 0.56 16.32
C ALA A 205 -11.30 0.36 16.84
N ARG A 206 -12.31 0.78 16.06
CA ARG A 206 -13.73 0.51 16.39
C ARG A 206 -14.02 -0.98 16.38
N ALA A 207 -13.54 -1.72 15.38
CA ALA A 207 -13.67 -3.17 15.33
C ALA A 207 -12.98 -3.85 16.52
N LEU A 208 -11.77 -3.42 16.88
CA LEU A 208 -11.01 -3.92 18.02
C LEU A 208 -11.82 -3.75 19.31
N MET A 209 -12.45 -2.59 19.53
CA MET A 209 -13.27 -2.35 20.71
C MET A 209 -14.51 -3.25 20.78
N LYS A 210 -15.17 -3.54 19.66
CA LYS A 210 -16.30 -4.45 19.58
C LYS A 210 -15.86 -5.88 19.90
N LEU A 211 -14.81 -6.37 19.23
CA LEU A 211 -14.26 -7.71 19.42
C LEU A 211 -13.73 -7.93 20.87
N ASN A 212 -13.09 -6.91 21.44
CA ASN A 212 -12.62 -6.98 22.81
C ASN A 212 -13.78 -7.13 23.81
N LYS A 213 -14.92 -6.48 23.59
CA LYS A 213 -16.14 -6.66 24.40
C LYS A 213 -16.71 -8.08 24.27
N GLU A 214 -16.47 -8.75 23.16
CA GLU A 214 -16.85 -10.15 22.91
C GLU A 214 -15.84 -11.15 23.50
N GLY A 215 -14.79 -10.67 24.17
CA GLY A 215 -13.76 -11.50 24.80
C GLY A 215 -12.71 -12.06 23.83
N VAL A 216 -12.61 -11.53 22.61
CA VAL A 216 -11.60 -11.97 21.63
C VAL A 216 -10.21 -11.52 22.05
N THR A 217 -9.25 -12.45 22.02
CA THR A 217 -7.84 -12.20 22.32
C THR A 217 -6.95 -12.69 21.19
N GLY A 218 -5.64 -12.39 21.28
CA GLY A 218 -4.66 -12.77 20.28
C GLY A 218 -4.49 -11.71 19.19
N CYS A 219 -3.88 -12.10 18.06
CA CYS A 219 -3.63 -11.20 16.95
C CYS A 219 -4.56 -11.48 15.77
N LYS A 220 -5.06 -10.41 15.16
CA LYS A 220 -5.91 -10.44 13.97
C LYS A 220 -5.30 -9.63 12.85
N THR A 221 -5.68 -9.95 11.63
CA THR A 221 -5.38 -9.20 10.41
C THR A 221 -6.67 -8.63 9.82
N ILE A 222 -6.55 -7.86 8.75
CA ILE A 222 -7.71 -7.37 7.98
C ILE A 222 -8.61 -8.52 7.50
N PHE A 223 -8.08 -9.72 7.32
CA PHE A 223 -8.83 -10.89 6.83
C PHE A 223 -9.75 -11.53 7.88
N ASP A 224 -9.49 -11.26 9.16
CA ASP A 224 -10.23 -11.84 10.28
C ASP A 224 -11.42 -10.98 10.73
N ILE A 225 -11.56 -9.77 10.17
CA ILE A 225 -12.53 -8.77 10.64
C ILE A 225 -13.69 -8.67 9.65
N ALA A 226 -14.89 -9.02 10.08
CA ALA A 226 -16.07 -8.80 9.24
C ALA A 226 -16.30 -7.28 9.02
N PRO A 227 -16.61 -6.83 7.79
CA PRO A 227 -16.77 -5.40 7.48
C PRO A 227 -17.77 -4.66 8.37
N SER A 228 -18.79 -5.32 8.87
CA SER A 228 -19.78 -4.74 9.80
C SER A 228 -19.17 -4.25 11.13
N TYR A 229 -18.06 -4.85 11.58
CA TYR A 229 -17.35 -4.37 12.77
C TYR A 229 -16.70 -3.00 12.57
N LEU A 230 -16.31 -2.68 11.33
CA LEU A 230 -15.66 -1.41 10.98
C LEU A 230 -16.65 -0.23 11.02
N SER A 231 -17.95 -0.52 10.81
CA SER A 231 -18.98 0.51 10.68
C SER A 231 -19.29 1.21 12.01
N PRO A 232 -19.53 2.54 12.00
CA PRO A 232 -20.05 3.27 13.15
C PRO A 232 -21.55 3.05 13.39
N VAL A 233 -22.28 2.59 12.36
CA VAL A 233 -23.74 2.36 12.44
C VAL A 233 -24.06 0.90 12.75
N SER A 234 -25.31 0.62 13.13
CA SER A 234 -25.78 -0.72 13.46
C SER A 234 -25.80 -1.65 12.25
N LYS A 235 -25.86 -2.96 12.51
CA LYS A 235 -25.98 -3.96 11.44
C LYS A 235 -27.31 -3.82 10.69
N GLU A 236 -28.37 -3.46 11.40
CA GLU A 236 -29.71 -3.24 10.85
C GLU A 236 -29.71 -2.06 9.86
N GLU A 237 -29.05 -0.95 10.22
CA GLU A 237 -28.87 0.20 9.34
C GLU A 237 -28.04 -0.15 8.10
N LEU A 238 -26.94 -0.92 8.28
CA LEU A 238 -26.14 -1.36 7.13
C LEU A 238 -26.96 -2.23 6.15
N ILE A 239 -27.77 -3.14 6.66
CA ILE A 239 -28.65 -3.98 5.83
C ILE A 239 -29.65 -3.11 5.07
N LYS A 240 -30.27 -2.14 5.76
CA LYS A 240 -31.27 -1.25 5.16
C LYS A 240 -30.69 -0.37 4.07
N ASP A 241 -29.46 0.14 4.26
CA ASP A 241 -28.90 1.18 3.41
C ASP A 241 -28.00 0.61 2.29
N LEU A 242 -27.46 -0.60 2.45
CA LEU A 242 -26.47 -1.16 1.53
C LEU A 242 -26.88 -2.50 0.86
N LEU A 243 -27.95 -3.14 1.31
CA LEU A 243 -28.51 -4.35 0.71
C LEU A 243 -29.93 -4.13 0.17
#